data_2f3bb2b73f40c0493cf8bec8c7e16af3
#
_entry.id   2f3bb2b73f40c0493cf8bec8c7e16af3
#
_cell.length_a   1.000
_cell.length_b   1.000
_cell.length_c   1.000
_cell.angle_alpha   90.00
_cell.angle_beta   90.00
_cell.angle_gamma   90.00
#
_symmetry.space_group_name_H-M   'P 1'
#
loop_
_entity.id
_entity.type
_entity.pdbx_description
1 polymer ?
#
loop_
_entity_poly.entity_id
_entity_poly.type
_entity_poly.pdbx_seq_one_letter_code
_entity_poly.pdbx_strand_id
1 'polypeptide(L)'
;MSRKYLPTFAELTDRLSICILKSIFIPEHKAEYTKEINDICSDLDTIIEEKNLVINSELIKAIQVLMLSNRYIWENESKVRNGTDQDSSLLKLTHSINGVRNSAKNVISYQTKERKDHKIDCLQDLQNCHKIQK
;
A
#
# COMPACT_ATOMS: atom_id res chain seq x y z
N MET A 1 1.21 -3.74 28.21
CA MET A 1 0.24 -4.61 27.56
C MET A 1 0.51 -4.62 26.05
N SER A 2 0.85 -5.75 25.49
CA SER A 2 1.10 -5.85 24.05
C SER A 2 -0.21 -5.88 23.28
N ARG A 3 -0.28 -5.07 22.23
CA ARG A 3 -1.45 -5.08 21.35
C ARG A 3 -1.32 -6.21 20.32
N LYS A 4 -2.42 -6.93 20.10
CA LYS A 4 -2.41 -8.06 19.17
C LYS A 4 -2.44 -7.63 17.71
N TYR A 5 -2.94 -6.43 17.41
CA TYR A 5 -3.13 -5.95 16.07
C TYR A 5 -2.32 -4.68 15.83
N LEU A 6 -0.99 -4.82 15.90
CA LEU A 6 -0.11 -3.74 15.48
C LEU A 6 -0.05 -3.68 13.96
N PRO A 7 0.14 -2.49 13.37
CA PRO A 7 0.31 -2.39 11.93
C PRO A 7 1.45 -3.27 11.44
N THR A 8 1.21 -3.95 10.33
CA THR A 8 2.21 -4.80 9.70
C THR A 8 3.19 -3.97 8.87
N PHE A 9 4.28 -4.60 8.44
CA PHE A 9 5.22 -3.96 7.52
C PHE A 9 4.52 -3.48 6.25
N ALA A 10 3.64 -4.29 5.69
CA ALA A 10 2.89 -3.92 4.49
C ALA A 10 1.98 -2.71 4.73
N GLU A 11 1.27 -2.69 5.85
CA GLU A 11 0.40 -1.57 6.22
C GLU A 11 1.20 -0.28 6.42
N LEU A 12 2.35 -0.38 7.10
CA LEU A 12 3.22 0.77 7.32
C LEU A 12 3.83 1.28 6.01
N THR A 13 4.24 0.37 5.13
CA THR A 13 4.77 0.73 3.81
C THR A 13 3.70 1.44 2.96
N ASP A 14 2.48 0.93 3.01
CA ASP A 14 1.34 1.56 2.35
C ASP A 14 1.11 2.98 2.87
N ARG A 15 1.06 3.15 4.17
CA ARG A 15 0.87 4.46 4.80
C ARG A 15 2.04 5.40 4.49
N LEU A 16 3.26 4.87 4.48
CA LEU A 16 4.44 5.65 4.13
C LEU A 16 4.33 6.24 2.72
N SER A 17 3.90 5.44 1.75
CA SER A 17 3.76 5.90 0.37
C SER A 17 2.76 7.06 0.27
N ILE A 18 1.65 6.99 1.01
CA ILE A 18 0.65 8.05 1.03
C ILE A 18 1.18 9.31 1.71
N CYS A 19 1.90 9.17 2.82
CA CYS A 19 2.51 10.31 3.50
C CYS A 19 3.54 11.00 2.61
N ILE A 20 4.32 10.23 1.85
CA ILE A 20 5.28 10.78 0.90
C ILE A 20 4.56 11.56 -0.21
N LEU A 21 3.49 11.00 -0.78
CA LEU A 21 2.69 11.70 -1.78
C LEU A 21 2.17 13.03 -1.25
N LYS A 22 1.61 13.01 -0.05
CA LYS A 22 1.09 14.23 0.58
C LYS A 22 2.20 15.25 0.84
N SER A 23 3.36 14.81 1.28
CA SER A 23 4.48 15.73 1.56
C SER A 23 4.96 16.44 0.29
N ILE A 24 4.85 15.77 -0.85
CA ILE A 24 5.27 16.33 -2.14
C ILE A 24 4.21 17.24 -2.75
N PHE A 25 2.94 16.82 -2.71
CA PHE A 25 1.87 17.49 -3.43
C PHE A 25 1.02 18.41 -2.56
N ILE A 26 1.18 18.40 -1.24
CA ILE A 26 0.47 19.28 -0.31
C ILE A 26 1.51 19.95 0.60
N PRO A 27 2.22 20.98 0.08
CA PRO A 27 3.35 21.57 0.83
C PRO A 27 2.96 22.31 2.09
N GLU A 28 1.68 22.69 2.25
CA GLU A 28 1.22 23.46 3.42
C GLU A 28 1.41 22.71 4.73
N HIS A 29 1.35 21.36 4.70
CA HIS A 29 1.47 20.54 5.89
C HIS A 29 2.72 19.66 5.87
N LYS A 30 3.74 20.09 5.13
CA LYS A 30 4.95 19.29 4.92
C LYS A 30 5.62 18.88 6.23
N ALA A 31 5.65 19.77 7.22
CA ALA A 31 6.30 19.47 8.49
C ALA A 31 5.60 18.33 9.23
N GLU A 32 4.28 18.30 9.21
CA GLU A 32 3.49 17.24 9.85
C GLU A 32 3.68 15.89 9.15
N TYR A 33 3.68 15.90 7.82
CA TYR A 33 3.91 14.68 7.05
C TYR A 33 5.32 14.17 7.22
N THR A 34 6.30 15.06 7.30
CA THR A 34 7.71 14.67 7.53
C THR A 34 7.86 13.96 8.87
N LYS A 35 7.21 14.47 9.91
CA LYS A 35 7.23 13.82 11.23
C LYS A 35 6.62 12.43 11.16
N GLU A 36 5.46 12.29 10.52
CA GLU A 36 4.81 10.98 10.36
C GLU A 36 5.68 10.00 9.57
N ILE A 37 6.30 10.49 8.49
CA ILE A 37 7.24 9.69 7.70
C ILE A 37 8.38 9.16 8.56
N ASN A 38 8.98 10.03 9.37
CA ASN A 38 10.09 9.64 10.23
C ASN A 38 9.67 8.59 11.27
N ASP A 39 8.48 8.75 11.85
CA ASP A 39 7.95 7.78 12.81
C ASP A 39 7.69 6.43 12.15
N ILE A 40 7.11 6.41 10.95
CA ILE A 40 6.88 5.18 10.21
C ILE A 40 8.20 4.50 9.84
N CYS A 41 9.17 5.27 9.38
CA CYS A 41 10.48 4.71 9.03
C CYS A 41 11.17 4.09 10.24
N SER A 42 11.06 4.73 11.40
CA SER A 42 11.59 4.18 12.64
C SER A 42 10.94 2.84 12.98
N ASP A 43 9.62 2.74 12.83
CA ASP A 43 8.91 1.49 13.08
C ASP A 43 9.29 0.41 12.07
N LEU A 44 9.46 0.77 10.81
CA LEU A 44 9.90 -0.18 9.79
C LEU A 44 11.30 -0.72 10.11
N ASP A 45 12.22 0.15 10.52
CA ASP A 45 13.57 -0.28 10.91
C ASP A 45 13.52 -1.25 12.09
N THR A 46 12.65 -0.99 13.05
CA THR A 46 12.46 -1.88 14.20
C THR A 46 11.96 -3.26 13.76
N ILE A 47 11.00 -3.31 12.85
CA ILE A 47 10.48 -4.58 12.34
C ILE A 47 11.56 -5.34 11.57
N ILE A 48 12.31 -4.64 10.72
CA ILE A 48 13.40 -5.25 9.95
C ILE A 48 14.41 -5.92 10.90
N GLU A 49 14.78 -5.23 11.96
CA GLU A 49 15.74 -5.74 12.92
C GLU A 49 15.17 -6.90 13.72
N GLU A 50 13.97 -6.76 14.27
CA GLU A 50 13.35 -7.79 15.11
C GLU A 50 13.12 -9.10 14.36
N LYS A 51 12.75 -9.04 13.10
CA LYS A 51 12.44 -10.21 12.29
C LYS A 51 13.59 -10.70 11.43
N ASN A 52 14.73 -10.02 11.47
CA ASN A 52 15.87 -10.31 10.62
C ASN A 52 15.43 -10.37 9.13
N LEU A 53 14.71 -9.36 8.69
CA LEU A 53 14.21 -9.34 7.33
C LEU A 53 15.33 -9.13 6.32
N VAL A 54 15.29 -9.89 5.24
CA VAL A 54 16.21 -9.71 4.11
C VAL A 54 15.49 -8.88 3.05
N ILE A 55 16.11 -7.78 2.68
CA ILE A 55 15.58 -6.93 1.62
C ILE A 55 16.07 -7.50 0.29
N ASN A 56 15.12 -8.01 -0.51
CA ASN A 56 15.43 -8.62 -1.81
C ASN A 56 14.69 -7.89 -2.93
N SER A 57 14.96 -8.31 -4.17
CA SER A 57 14.38 -7.63 -5.34
C SER A 57 12.86 -7.77 -5.40
N GLU A 58 12.31 -8.89 -4.94
CA GLU A 58 10.86 -9.09 -4.91
C GLU A 58 10.18 -8.08 -3.98
N LEU A 59 10.78 -7.84 -2.81
CA LEU A 59 10.26 -6.86 -1.88
C LEU A 59 10.35 -5.44 -2.45
N ILE A 60 11.50 -5.10 -3.04
CA ILE A 60 11.70 -3.78 -3.65
C ILE A 60 10.69 -3.54 -4.76
N LYS A 61 10.50 -4.52 -5.64
CA LYS A 61 9.54 -4.44 -6.74
C LYS A 61 8.11 -4.24 -6.22
N ALA A 62 7.72 -5.01 -5.21
CA ALA A 62 6.37 -4.90 -4.64
C ALA A 62 6.13 -3.52 -4.02
N ILE A 63 7.13 -2.96 -3.34
CA ILE A 63 7.05 -1.62 -2.77
C ILE A 63 6.85 -0.56 -3.87
N GLN A 64 7.58 -0.69 -4.97
CA GLN A 64 7.44 0.25 -6.09
C GLN A 64 6.06 0.15 -6.74
N VAL A 65 5.56 -1.07 -6.94
CA VAL A 65 4.21 -1.28 -7.48
C VAL A 65 3.16 -0.66 -6.55
N LEU A 66 3.31 -0.85 -5.25
CA LEU A 66 2.41 -0.27 -4.25
C LEU A 66 2.42 1.26 -4.35
N MET A 67 3.58 1.86 -4.42
CA MET A 67 3.72 3.32 -4.50
C MET A 67 3.07 3.89 -5.77
N LEU A 68 3.31 3.27 -6.91
CA LEU A 68 2.73 3.70 -8.18
C LEU A 68 1.21 3.54 -8.18
N SER A 69 0.72 2.44 -7.60
CA SER A 69 -0.72 2.19 -7.49
C SER A 69 -1.39 3.26 -6.63
N ASN A 70 -0.80 3.59 -5.50
CA ASN A 70 -1.33 4.63 -4.60
C ASN A 70 -1.35 5.99 -5.27
N ARG A 71 -0.31 6.34 -6.01
CA ARG A 71 -0.27 7.60 -6.75
C ARG A 71 -1.38 7.66 -7.79
N TYR A 72 -1.54 6.60 -8.54
CA TYR A 72 -2.56 6.54 -9.58
C TYR A 72 -3.97 6.67 -9.01
N ILE A 73 -4.25 5.93 -7.94
CA ILE A 73 -5.55 5.98 -7.25
C ILE A 73 -5.81 7.40 -6.73
N TRP A 74 -4.82 8.00 -6.09
CA TRP A 74 -4.94 9.34 -5.53
C TRP A 74 -5.25 10.39 -6.60
N GLU A 75 -4.55 10.34 -7.74
CA GLU A 75 -4.79 11.26 -8.85
C GLU A 75 -6.19 11.07 -9.44
N ASN A 76 -6.62 9.83 -9.62
CA ASN A 76 -7.93 9.53 -10.19
C ASN A 76 -9.06 9.93 -9.26
N GLU A 77 -8.92 9.70 -7.96
CA GLU A 77 -9.91 10.14 -6.97
C GLU A 77 -10.03 11.65 -6.95
N SER A 78 -8.93 12.38 -7.08
CA SER A 78 -8.94 13.83 -7.16
C SER A 78 -9.71 14.32 -8.39
N LYS A 79 -9.52 13.68 -9.53
CA LYS A 79 -10.24 14.01 -10.76
C LYS A 79 -11.74 13.78 -10.62
N VAL A 80 -12.13 12.66 -10.03
CA VAL A 80 -13.54 12.33 -9.81
C VAL A 80 -14.19 13.34 -8.87
N ARG A 81 -13.53 13.68 -7.78
CA ARG A 81 -14.05 14.66 -6.81
C ARG A 81 -14.19 16.06 -7.40
N ASN A 82 -13.27 16.43 -8.30
CA ASN A 82 -13.30 17.74 -8.93
C ASN A 82 -14.27 17.81 -10.13
N GLY A 83 -14.94 16.70 -10.45
CA GLY A 83 -15.89 16.64 -11.54
C GLY A 83 -15.27 16.78 -12.91
N THR A 84 -13.97 16.59 -13.04
CA THR A 84 -13.28 16.70 -14.33
C THR A 84 -13.47 15.47 -15.22
N ASP A 85 -13.90 14.34 -14.61
CA ASP A 85 -14.22 13.13 -15.35
C ASP A 85 -15.51 12.55 -14.78
N GLN A 86 -16.53 12.45 -15.62
CA GLN A 86 -17.82 11.87 -15.26
C GLN A 86 -18.01 10.48 -15.83
N ASP A 87 -16.99 9.94 -16.46
CA ASP A 87 -17.04 8.63 -17.08
C ASP A 87 -16.80 7.53 -16.05
N SER A 88 -17.68 6.52 -16.08
CA SER A 88 -17.55 5.34 -15.21
C SER A 88 -16.29 4.53 -15.50
N SER A 89 -15.65 4.72 -16.65
CA SER A 89 -14.42 4.01 -17.00
C SER A 89 -13.29 4.32 -16.03
N LEU A 90 -13.22 5.55 -15.49
CA LEU A 90 -12.21 5.93 -14.53
C LEU A 90 -12.40 5.20 -13.20
N LEU A 91 -13.64 5.01 -12.76
CA LEU A 91 -13.96 4.23 -11.58
C LEU A 91 -13.57 2.76 -11.75
N LYS A 92 -13.85 2.17 -12.90
CA LYS A 92 -13.44 0.79 -13.20
C LYS A 92 -11.93 0.64 -13.18
N LEU A 93 -11.22 1.60 -13.73
CA LEU A 93 -9.76 1.61 -13.75
C LEU A 93 -9.21 1.71 -12.33
N THR A 94 -9.80 2.56 -11.51
CA THR A 94 -9.43 2.70 -10.09
C THR A 94 -9.63 1.38 -9.35
N HIS A 95 -10.74 0.69 -9.60
CA HIS A 95 -11.00 -0.63 -9.02
C HIS A 95 -9.93 -1.64 -9.42
N SER A 96 -9.56 -1.65 -10.69
CA SER A 96 -8.53 -2.54 -11.21
C SER A 96 -7.17 -2.28 -10.55
N ILE A 97 -6.82 -1.01 -10.39
CA ILE A 97 -5.57 -0.61 -9.73
C ILE A 97 -5.59 -0.96 -8.24
N ASN A 98 -6.75 -0.89 -7.58
CA ASN A 98 -6.88 -1.36 -6.20
C ASN A 98 -6.53 -2.85 -6.08
N GLY A 99 -6.89 -3.66 -7.06
CA GLY A 99 -6.49 -5.06 -7.10
C GLY A 99 -4.98 -5.24 -7.20
N VAL A 100 -4.33 -4.45 -8.06
CA VAL A 100 -2.87 -4.46 -8.18
C VAL A 100 -2.23 -4.04 -6.87
N ARG A 101 -2.75 -2.99 -6.24
CA ARG A 101 -2.28 -2.50 -4.93
C ARG A 101 -2.37 -3.59 -3.87
N ASN A 102 -3.50 -4.27 -3.77
CA ASN A 102 -3.70 -5.34 -2.79
C ASN A 102 -2.76 -6.51 -3.05
N SER A 103 -2.52 -6.86 -4.31
CA SER A 103 -1.55 -7.90 -4.66
C SER A 103 -0.14 -7.52 -4.23
N ALA A 104 0.25 -6.27 -4.43
CA ALA A 104 1.56 -5.78 -3.98
C ALA A 104 1.69 -5.87 -2.46
N LYS A 105 0.66 -5.47 -1.72
CA LYS A 105 0.64 -5.58 -0.25
C LYS A 105 0.78 -7.04 0.20
N ASN A 106 0.13 -7.96 -0.49
CA ASN A 106 0.22 -9.38 -0.16
C ASN A 106 1.62 -9.94 -0.40
N VAL A 107 2.28 -9.51 -1.48
CA VAL A 107 3.69 -9.89 -1.72
C VAL A 107 4.58 -9.34 -0.60
N ILE A 108 4.38 -8.09 -0.20
CA ILE A 108 5.15 -7.50 0.90
C ILE A 108 4.92 -8.29 2.18
N SER A 109 3.68 -8.63 2.51
CA SER A 109 3.37 -9.41 3.71
C SER A 109 4.03 -10.78 3.69
N TYR A 110 4.03 -11.44 2.54
CA TYR A 110 4.69 -12.74 2.40
C TYR A 110 6.20 -12.61 2.58
N GLN A 111 6.82 -11.63 1.95
CA GLN A 111 8.27 -11.40 2.04
C GLN A 111 8.72 -10.98 3.43
N THR A 112 7.84 -10.37 4.20
CA THR A 112 8.14 -9.91 5.56
C THR A 112 7.60 -10.84 6.65
N LYS A 113 7.13 -12.03 6.27
CA LYS A 113 6.67 -13.08 7.20
C LYS A 113 5.53 -12.60 8.10
N GLU A 114 4.61 -11.85 7.53
CA GLU A 114 3.50 -11.29 8.28
C GLU A 114 2.16 -11.88 7.82
N ARG A 115 1.12 -11.62 8.62
CA ARG A 115 -0.22 -12.07 8.28
C ARG A 115 -0.72 -11.41 7.01
N LYS A 116 -1.47 -12.15 6.21
CA LYS A 116 -2.09 -11.61 5.01
C LYS A 116 -3.34 -10.83 5.38
N ASP A 117 -3.57 -9.73 4.66
CA ASP A 117 -4.83 -9.02 4.71
C ASP A 117 -5.83 -9.76 3.83
N HIS A 118 -6.96 -10.13 4.40
CA HIS A 118 -8.03 -10.83 3.69
C HIS A 118 -8.97 -9.89 2.96
N LYS A 119 -8.69 -8.60 2.96
CA LYS A 119 -9.41 -7.66 2.11
C LYS A 119 -9.01 -7.91 0.68
N ILE A 120 -9.89 -8.51 -0.07
CA ILE A 120 -9.58 -8.90 -1.42
C ILE A 120 -10.56 -8.21 -2.35
N ASP A 121 -10.03 -7.69 -3.47
CA ASP A 121 -10.82 -7.26 -4.59
C ASP A 121 -11.56 -8.47 -5.16
N CYS A 122 -12.87 -8.35 -5.36
CA CYS A 122 -13.71 -9.46 -5.81
C CYS A 122 -13.21 -10.14 -7.09
N LEU A 123 -12.63 -9.40 -8.01
CA LEU A 123 -12.12 -9.96 -9.25
C LEU A 123 -10.85 -10.78 -9.02
N GLN A 124 -9.98 -10.30 -8.15
CA GLN A 124 -8.76 -11.02 -7.83
C GLN A 124 -9.01 -12.23 -6.94
N ASP A 125 -10.02 -12.16 -6.09
CA ASP A 125 -10.44 -13.29 -5.27
C ASP A 125 -10.80 -14.50 -6.11
N LEU A 126 -11.60 -14.28 -7.13
CA LEU A 126 -12.02 -15.37 -8.00
C LEU A 126 -10.85 -16.03 -8.71
N GLN A 127 -9.87 -15.24 -9.13
CA GLN A 127 -8.67 -15.77 -9.79
C GLN A 127 -7.76 -16.49 -8.80
N ASN A 128 -7.59 -15.96 -7.61
CA ASN A 128 -6.68 -16.51 -6.61
C ASN A 128 -7.25 -17.77 -5.94
N CYS A 129 -8.56 -17.88 -5.79
CA CYS A 129 -9.19 -19.09 -5.26
C CYS A 129 -8.86 -20.31 -6.10
N HIS A 130 -8.85 -20.16 -7.41
CA HIS A 130 -8.49 -21.26 -8.31
C HIS A 130 -7.00 -21.64 -8.24
N LYS A 131 -6.15 -20.70 -7.91
CA LYS A 131 -4.71 -20.95 -7.79
C LYS A 131 -4.32 -21.57 -6.46
N ILE A 132 -5.00 -21.20 -5.39
CA ILE A 132 -4.68 -21.69 -4.04
C ILE A 132 -5.13 -23.12 -3.83
N GLN A 133 -6.13 -23.57 -4.55
CA GLN A 133 -6.65 -24.93 -4.46
C GLN A 133 -5.76 -25.97 -5.16
N LYS A 134 -4.69 -25.52 -5.76
CA LYS A 134 -3.68 -26.41 -6.31
C LYS A 134 -2.55 -26.54 -5.31
#